data_5acfa54f6481dbd8f313061a65ad2643
#
_entry.id   5acfa54f6481dbd8f313061a65ad2643
#
_cell.length_a   1.000
_cell.length_b   1.000
_cell.length_c   1.000
_cell.angle_alpha   90.00
_cell.angle_beta   90.00
_cell.angle_gamma   90.00
#
_symmetry.space_group_name_H-M   'P 1'
#
loop_
_entity.id
_entity.type
_entity.pdbx_description
1 polymer ?
#
loop_
_entity_poly.entity_id
_entity_poly.type
_entity_poly.pdbx_seq_one_letter_code
_entity_poly.pdbx_strand_id
1 'polypeptide(L)'
;MAKFFTRHELYKLRNSIPLADVLSILKWPHKTRDGRVCFVCPQCSESLTAINQRTNLGRCFRCEINFNPIDLVMLINDCDFVDAVHFLQRQFPESS
;
A
#
# COMPACT_ATOMS: atom_id res chain seq x y z
N MET A 1 -8.97 3.85 23.82
CA MET A 1 -9.82 4.87 23.17
C MET A 1 -9.90 4.62 21.69
N ALA A 2 -11.09 4.55 21.16
CA ALA A 2 -11.26 4.37 19.73
C ALA A 2 -10.84 5.64 18.99
N LYS A 3 -10.10 5.46 17.91
CA LYS A 3 -9.69 6.58 17.09
C LYS A 3 -10.42 6.50 15.76
N PHE A 4 -11.13 7.55 15.43
CA PHE A 4 -11.90 7.59 14.21
C PHE A 4 -11.16 8.39 13.14
N PHE A 5 -11.20 7.88 11.92
CA PHE A 5 -10.63 8.56 10.77
C PHE A 5 -11.79 8.93 9.85
N THR A 6 -11.76 10.15 9.30
CA THR A 6 -12.80 10.56 8.37
C THR A 6 -12.61 9.84 7.03
N ARG A 7 -13.67 9.77 6.24
CA ARG A 7 -13.57 9.22 4.88
C ARG A 7 -12.56 10.00 4.06
N HIS A 8 -12.50 11.31 4.25
CA HIS A 8 -11.57 12.16 3.53
C HIS A 8 -10.12 11.84 3.87
N GLU A 9 -9.82 11.64 5.15
CA GLU A 9 -8.49 11.24 5.59
C GLU A 9 -8.06 9.92 4.97
N LEU A 10 -8.95 8.92 5.02
CA LEU A 10 -8.65 7.61 4.46
C LEU A 10 -8.53 7.65 2.93
N TYR A 11 -9.37 8.45 2.28
CA TYR A 11 -9.29 8.64 0.84
C TYR A 11 -7.94 9.22 0.45
N LYS A 12 -7.46 10.24 1.17
CA LYS A 12 -6.17 10.85 0.90
C LYS A 12 -5.03 9.85 1.08
N LEU A 13 -5.05 9.07 2.13
CA LEU A 13 -4.01 8.07 2.36
C LEU A 13 -3.96 7.03 1.26
N ARG A 14 -5.13 6.60 0.77
CA ARG A 14 -5.20 5.58 -0.28
C ARG A 14 -4.83 6.12 -1.65
N ASN A 15 -5.12 7.39 -1.93
CA ASN A 15 -5.00 7.93 -3.28
C ASN A 15 -3.85 8.93 -3.47
N SER A 16 -3.33 9.53 -2.39
CA SER A 16 -2.26 10.51 -2.49
C SER A 16 -0.87 9.95 -2.25
N ILE A 17 -0.78 8.77 -1.63
CA ILE A 17 0.50 8.13 -1.36
C ILE A 17 0.77 7.08 -2.44
N PRO A 18 1.73 7.32 -3.34
CA PRO A 18 2.04 6.33 -4.38
C PRO A 18 2.44 5.00 -3.76
N LEU A 19 1.88 3.92 -4.28
CA LEU A 19 2.15 2.58 -3.77
C LEU A 19 3.62 2.23 -3.83
N ALA A 20 4.32 2.71 -4.88
CA ALA A 20 5.76 2.49 -5.01
C ALA A 20 6.54 3.10 -3.85
N ASP A 21 6.11 4.26 -3.35
CA ASP A 21 6.75 4.91 -2.21
C ASP A 21 6.54 4.11 -0.93
N VAL A 22 5.36 3.52 -0.77
CA VAL A 22 5.07 2.66 0.37
C VAL A 22 5.98 1.44 0.36
N LEU A 23 6.14 0.82 -0.82
CA LEU A 23 7.03 -0.33 -0.96
C LEU A 23 8.47 0.04 -0.61
N SER A 24 8.92 1.23 -1.01
CA SER A 24 10.28 1.70 -0.72
C SER A 24 10.49 1.93 0.77
N ILE A 25 9.53 2.56 1.44
CA ILE A 25 9.60 2.81 2.89
C ILE A 25 9.62 1.48 3.66
N LEU A 26 8.82 0.51 3.22
CA LEU A 26 8.76 -0.80 3.86
C LEU A 26 9.93 -1.70 3.48
N LYS A 27 10.77 -1.25 2.54
CA LYS A 27 11.89 -2.03 2.01
C LYS A 27 11.43 -3.38 1.47
N TRP A 28 10.27 -3.38 0.85
CA TRP A 28 9.67 -4.59 0.29
C TRP A 28 10.15 -4.81 -1.13
N PRO A 29 10.45 -6.05 -1.53
CA PRO A 29 10.97 -6.35 -2.87
C PRO A 29 10.03 -5.85 -3.97
N HIS A 30 10.56 -5.00 -4.84
CA HIS A 30 9.82 -4.47 -5.99
C HIS A 30 10.82 -4.03 -7.05
N LYS A 31 10.35 -3.93 -8.28
CA LYS A 31 11.17 -3.45 -9.39
C LYS A 31 10.29 -2.84 -10.46
N THR A 32 10.89 -1.95 -11.27
CA THR A 32 10.23 -1.36 -12.41
C THR A 32 10.53 -2.21 -13.63
N ARG A 33 9.50 -2.55 -14.40
CA ARG A 33 9.62 -3.38 -15.55
C ARG A 33 8.69 -2.83 -16.65
N ASP A 34 9.27 -2.41 -17.77
CA ASP A 34 8.52 -1.81 -18.88
C ASP A 34 7.63 -0.65 -18.43
N GLY A 35 8.17 0.21 -17.55
CA GLY A 35 7.43 1.37 -17.04
C GLY A 35 6.40 1.04 -15.98
N ARG A 36 6.32 -0.23 -15.57
CA ARG A 36 5.36 -0.68 -14.55
C ARG A 36 6.10 -1.19 -13.33
N VAL A 37 5.64 -0.80 -12.14
CA VAL A 37 6.21 -1.29 -10.90
C VAL A 37 5.54 -2.60 -10.52
N CYS A 38 6.35 -3.64 -10.31
CA CYS A 38 5.89 -4.95 -9.87
C CYS A 38 6.52 -5.26 -8.52
N PHE A 39 5.81 -5.98 -7.69
CA PHE A 39 6.31 -6.33 -6.37
C PHE A 39 5.89 -7.75 -5.99
N VAL A 40 6.48 -8.25 -4.92
CA VAL A 40 6.15 -9.58 -4.41
C VAL A 40 4.85 -9.48 -3.61
N CYS A 41 3.87 -10.32 -3.94
CA CYS A 41 2.62 -10.33 -3.19
C CYS A 41 2.89 -10.74 -1.74
N PRO A 42 2.46 -9.95 -0.76
CA PRO A 42 2.71 -10.28 0.64
C PRO A 42 1.91 -11.49 1.14
N GLN A 43 0.95 -11.98 0.37
CA GLN A 43 0.19 -13.17 0.74
C GLN A 43 0.67 -14.45 0.10
N CYS A 44 0.96 -14.41 -1.22
CA CYS A 44 1.29 -15.63 -1.95
C CYS A 44 2.68 -15.63 -2.57
N SER A 45 3.42 -14.54 -2.43
CA SER A 45 4.77 -14.38 -2.97
C SER A 45 4.84 -14.32 -4.50
N GLU A 46 3.73 -14.05 -5.17
CA GLU A 46 3.72 -13.89 -6.63
C GLU A 46 4.50 -12.63 -7.03
N SER A 47 5.55 -12.80 -7.82
CA SER A 47 6.46 -11.71 -8.13
C SER A 47 5.96 -10.75 -9.20
N LEU A 48 4.87 -11.07 -9.87
CA LEU A 48 4.31 -10.23 -10.92
C LEU A 48 3.10 -9.41 -10.46
N THR A 49 2.91 -9.27 -9.16
CA THR A 49 1.89 -8.38 -8.61
C THR A 49 2.24 -6.95 -9.05
N ALA A 50 1.34 -6.31 -9.77
CA ALA A 50 1.63 -5.04 -10.44
C ALA A 50 0.80 -3.89 -9.92
N ILE A 51 1.38 -2.69 -9.96
CA ILE A 51 0.70 -1.46 -9.56
C ILE A 51 -0.01 -0.84 -10.74
N ASN A 52 -1.28 -0.49 -10.54
CA ASN A 52 -2.02 0.35 -11.47
C ASN A 52 -1.93 1.78 -10.95
N GLN A 53 -1.18 2.63 -11.63
CA GLN A 53 -0.94 4.01 -11.18
C GLN A 53 -2.20 4.87 -11.18
N ARG A 54 -3.17 4.55 -12.04
CA ARG A 54 -4.43 5.31 -12.08
C ARG A 54 -5.26 5.12 -10.84
N THR A 55 -5.33 3.91 -10.33
CA THR A 55 -6.13 3.57 -9.16
C THR A 55 -5.31 3.53 -7.88
N ASN A 56 -3.99 3.57 -8.00
CA ASN A 56 -3.05 3.42 -6.89
C ASN A 56 -3.28 2.13 -6.12
N LEU A 57 -3.54 1.04 -6.86
CA LEU A 57 -3.76 -0.28 -6.29
C LEU A 57 -2.76 -1.27 -6.88
N GLY A 58 -2.30 -2.19 -6.03
CA GLY A 58 -1.53 -3.33 -6.49
C GLY A 58 -2.47 -4.50 -6.70
N ARG A 59 -2.31 -5.21 -7.80
CA ARG A 59 -3.17 -6.35 -8.11
C ARG A 59 -2.35 -7.63 -8.17
N CYS A 60 -2.70 -8.58 -7.34
CA CYS A 60 -2.16 -9.94 -7.43
C CYS A 60 -3.19 -10.81 -8.15
N PHE A 61 -2.82 -11.27 -9.35
CA PHE A 61 -3.75 -12.06 -10.14
C PHE A 61 -3.89 -13.48 -9.60
N ARG A 62 -2.91 -13.95 -8.84
CA ARG A 62 -2.98 -15.28 -8.24
C ARG A 62 -3.95 -15.30 -7.06
N CYS A 63 -3.90 -14.29 -6.20
CA CYS A 63 -4.83 -14.16 -5.07
C CYS A 63 -6.14 -13.52 -5.47
N GLU A 64 -6.18 -12.88 -6.63
CA GLU A 64 -7.34 -12.13 -7.14
C GLU A 64 -7.77 -11.02 -6.18
N ILE A 65 -6.79 -10.34 -5.56
CA ILE A 65 -7.06 -9.25 -4.62
C ILE A 65 -6.28 -8.01 -5.02
N ASN A 66 -6.80 -6.88 -4.56
CA ASN A 66 -6.15 -5.59 -4.73
C ASN A 66 -5.63 -5.10 -3.39
N PHE A 67 -4.50 -4.40 -3.44
CA PHE A 67 -3.87 -3.82 -2.24
C PHE A 67 -3.83 -2.31 -2.39
N ASN A 68 -4.35 -1.58 -1.41
CA ASN A 68 -4.14 -0.14 -1.31
C ASN A 68 -2.95 0.10 -0.34
N PRO A 69 -2.49 1.36 -0.15
CA PRO A 69 -1.38 1.62 0.76
C PRO A 69 -1.60 1.10 2.18
N ILE A 70 -2.82 1.19 2.69
CA ILE A 70 -3.13 0.71 4.04
C ILE A 70 -3.01 -0.81 4.10
N ASP A 71 -3.57 -1.49 3.10
CA ASP A 71 -3.50 -2.96 3.02
C ASP A 71 -2.06 -3.45 3.02
N LEU A 72 -1.18 -2.79 2.25
CA LEU A 72 0.22 -3.19 2.19
C LEU A 72 0.91 -3.08 3.55
N VAL A 73 0.68 -1.97 4.25
CA VAL A 73 1.30 -1.78 5.56
C VAL A 73 0.79 -2.84 6.54
N MET A 74 -0.51 -3.12 6.53
CA MET A 74 -1.09 -4.12 7.41
C MET A 74 -0.46 -5.50 7.20
N LEU A 75 -0.32 -5.89 5.94
CA LEU A 75 0.19 -7.22 5.61
C LEU A 75 1.70 -7.35 5.81
N ILE A 76 2.45 -6.33 5.39
CA ILE A 76 3.92 -6.40 5.45
C ILE A 76 4.43 -6.20 6.87
N ASN A 77 3.85 -5.28 7.62
CA ASN A 77 4.24 -5.02 9.01
C ASN A 77 3.47 -5.86 10.02
N ASP A 78 2.53 -6.68 9.56
CA ASP A 78 1.70 -7.52 10.42
C ASP A 78 1.08 -6.70 11.55
N CYS A 79 0.37 -5.65 11.17
CA CYS A 79 -0.27 -4.74 12.12
C CYS A 79 -1.73 -4.52 11.73
N ASP A 80 -2.50 -3.91 12.64
CA ASP A 80 -3.90 -3.67 12.38
C ASP A 80 -4.13 -2.39 11.57
N PHE A 81 -5.39 -2.12 11.26
CA PHE A 81 -5.77 -0.98 10.43
C PHE A 81 -5.33 0.36 11.04
N VAL A 82 -5.56 0.53 12.34
CA VAL A 82 -5.22 1.79 13.02
C VAL A 82 -3.72 2.03 13.01
N ASP A 83 -2.94 1.00 13.31
CA ASP A 83 -1.47 1.10 13.28
C ASP A 83 -0.97 1.42 11.88
N ALA A 84 -1.58 0.81 10.85
CA ALA A 84 -1.19 1.07 9.47
C ALA A 84 -1.47 2.52 9.08
N VAL A 85 -2.63 3.05 9.47
CA VAL A 85 -2.97 4.44 9.18
C VAL A 85 -1.98 5.38 9.87
N HIS A 86 -1.68 5.14 11.14
CA HIS A 86 -0.70 5.97 11.86
C HIS A 86 0.68 5.91 11.23
N PHE A 87 1.10 4.71 10.79
CA PHE A 87 2.38 4.54 10.11
C PHE A 87 2.45 5.42 8.87
N LEU A 88 1.41 5.38 8.03
CA LEU A 88 1.36 6.16 6.80
C LEU A 88 1.33 7.66 7.09
N GLN A 89 0.59 8.08 8.11
CA GLN A 89 0.54 9.49 8.49
C GLN A 89 1.90 10.01 8.95
N ARG A 90 2.67 9.19 9.65
CA ARG A 90 4.01 9.58 10.11
C ARG A 90 5.02 9.59 8.97
N GLN A 91 4.93 8.64 8.05
CA GLN A 91 5.88 8.53 6.94
C GLN A 91 5.58 9.52 5.82
N PHE A 92 4.31 9.90 5.66
CA PHE A 92 3.87 10.78 4.58
C PHE A 92 2.98 11.90 5.14
N PRO A 93 3.54 12.80 5.96
CA PRO A 93 2.73 13.81 6.64
C PRO A 93 1.99 14.75 5.68
N GLU A 94 2.48 14.94 4.46
CA GLU A 94 1.84 15.80 3.48
C GLU A 94 0.55 15.21 2.92
N SER A 95 0.34 13.91 3.12
CA SER A 95 -0.83 13.22 2.62
C SER A 95 -1.91 12.99 3.68
N SER A 96 -1.66 13.46 4.87
CA SER A 96 -2.59 13.26 5.99
C SER A 96 -3.28 14.54 6.46
#